data_42ff993908700a6dbf2032557d7bc6a5
#
_entry.id   42ff993908700a6dbf2032557d7bc6a5
#
_cell.length_a   1.000
_cell.length_b   1.000
_cell.length_c   1.000
_cell.angle_alpha   90.00
_cell.angle_beta   90.00
_cell.angle_gamma   90.00
#
_symmetry.space_group_name_H-M   'P 1'
#
loop_
_entity.id
_entity.type
_entity.pdbx_description
1 polymer ?
#
loop_
_entity_poly.entity_id
_entity_poly.type
_entity_poly.pdbx_seq_one_letter_code
_entity_poly.pdbx_strand_id
1 'polypeptide(L)'
;GLWSAAGIAQGVMADGDMPLYRSLNESQPAMMRPYETLDGRWLQFNMIRNEDLQSLLFVAMEAPELLADPRFSSQELMFENRELLGLQLQKIIEQKAAKHWLQIFESFGLPINLVALVEESKNDPQVLQNHMVVVPKDERIKTPLIIEHPIQISNVQKVGPTCAPGLGEHTEEVLADLGYTVEEVAMLRKLGVI
;
A
#
# COMPACT_ATOMS: atom_id res chain seq x y z
N GLY A 1 -4.71 1.64 1.99
CA GLY A 1 -3.93 0.50 2.50
C GLY A 1 -4.78 -0.65 2.98
N LEU A 2 -5.32 -0.61 4.21
CA LEU A 2 -6.02 -1.78 4.78
C LEU A 2 -7.22 -2.24 3.92
N TRP A 3 -7.97 -1.32 3.33
CA TRP A 3 -9.07 -1.66 2.43
C TRP A 3 -8.62 -2.32 1.13
N SER A 4 -7.48 -1.90 0.57
CA SER A 4 -6.89 -2.57 -0.61
C SER A 4 -6.37 -3.97 -0.26
N ALA A 5 -5.97 -4.16 0.98
CA ALA A 5 -5.53 -5.44 1.52
C ALA A 5 -6.65 -6.22 2.25
N ALA A 6 -7.91 -5.72 2.21
CA ALA A 6 -9.00 -6.32 2.99
C ALA A 6 -9.25 -7.79 2.65
N GLY A 7 -9.20 -8.15 1.36
CA GLY A 7 -9.34 -9.55 0.93
C GLY A 7 -8.22 -10.44 1.46
N ILE A 8 -7.02 -9.89 1.50
CA ILE A 8 -5.83 -10.55 2.05
C ILE A 8 -5.98 -10.74 3.57
N ALA A 9 -6.28 -9.64 4.27
CA ALA A 9 -6.46 -9.68 5.71
C ALA A 9 -7.62 -10.63 6.12
N GLN A 10 -8.69 -10.63 5.35
CA GLN A 10 -9.83 -11.53 5.59
C GLN A 10 -9.45 -13.00 5.38
N GLY A 11 -8.66 -13.32 4.35
CA GLY A 11 -8.14 -14.67 4.11
C GLY A 11 -7.27 -15.16 5.28
N VAL A 12 -6.34 -14.32 5.74
CA VAL A 12 -5.50 -14.63 6.90
C VAL A 12 -6.34 -14.82 8.18
N MET A 13 -7.36 -14.00 8.39
CA MET A 13 -8.25 -14.12 9.54
C MET A 13 -9.13 -15.39 9.50
N ALA A 14 -9.49 -15.85 8.29
CA ALA A 14 -10.30 -17.05 8.11
C ALA A 14 -9.50 -18.33 8.34
N ASP A 15 -8.31 -18.42 7.77
CA ASP A 15 -7.49 -19.64 7.80
C ASP A 15 -6.41 -19.62 8.89
N GLY A 16 -6.13 -18.46 9.47
CA GLY A 16 -5.14 -18.30 10.53
C GLY A 16 -3.69 -18.55 10.13
N ASP A 17 -3.42 -18.80 8.84
CA ASP A 17 -2.11 -19.19 8.34
C ASP A 17 -1.65 -18.34 7.14
N MET A 18 -0.39 -17.91 7.20
CA MET A 18 0.29 -17.14 6.14
C MET A 18 0.83 -18.00 4.96
N PRO A 19 1.02 -19.33 5.05
CA PRO A 19 1.56 -20.14 3.95
C PRO A 19 0.80 -19.97 2.63
N LEU A 20 -0.52 -19.78 2.67
CA LEU A 20 -1.35 -19.58 1.48
C LEU A 20 -0.86 -18.37 0.64
N TYR A 21 -0.39 -17.32 1.30
CA TYR A 21 0.14 -16.13 0.63
C TYR A 21 1.47 -16.37 -0.07
N ARG A 22 2.36 -17.13 0.57
CA ARG A 22 3.63 -17.49 -0.04
C ARG A 22 3.43 -18.37 -1.27
N SER A 23 2.51 -19.35 -1.17
CA SER A 23 2.16 -20.21 -2.31
C SER A 23 1.48 -19.45 -3.45
N LEU A 24 0.63 -18.47 -3.16
CA LEU A 24 0.01 -17.63 -4.19
C LEU A 24 1.05 -16.77 -4.93
N ASN A 25 2.05 -16.26 -4.23
CA ASN A 25 3.11 -15.48 -4.86
C ASN A 25 3.97 -16.35 -5.80
N GLU A 26 4.25 -17.58 -5.40
CA GLU A 26 4.95 -18.57 -6.23
C GLU A 26 4.14 -19.02 -7.45
N SER A 27 2.81 -19.01 -7.35
CA SER A 27 1.92 -19.41 -8.45
C SER A 27 1.67 -18.32 -9.50
N GLN A 28 2.06 -17.07 -9.22
CA GLN A 28 1.81 -15.96 -10.14
C GLN A 28 2.68 -16.04 -11.40
N PRO A 29 2.17 -15.58 -12.56
CA PRO A 29 2.96 -15.43 -13.76
C PRO A 29 4.21 -14.57 -13.51
N ALA A 30 5.34 -14.91 -14.13
CA ALA A 30 6.59 -14.16 -13.97
C ALA A 30 6.43 -12.66 -14.30
N MET A 31 5.54 -12.32 -15.25
CA MET A 31 5.24 -10.94 -15.65
C MET A 31 4.36 -10.16 -14.66
N MET A 32 3.99 -10.77 -13.53
CA MET A 32 3.12 -10.16 -12.50
C MET A 32 3.74 -10.25 -11.09
N ARG A 33 5.01 -10.58 -10.98
CA ARG A 33 5.73 -10.70 -9.71
C ARG A 33 6.54 -9.45 -9.38
N PRO A 34 6.84 -9.21 -8.10
CA PRO A 34 7.89 -8.29 -7.72
C PRO A 34 9.28 -8.94 -7.88
N TYR A 35 10.26 -8.11 -8.27
CA TYR A 35 11.66 -8.49 -8.43
C TYR A 35 12.56 -7.54 -7.66
N GLU A 36 13.55 -8.09 -6.96
CA GLU A 36 14.50 -7.32 -6.17
C GLU A 36 15.65 -6.82 -7.04
N THR A 37 16.02 -5.57 -6.85
CA THR A 37 17.11 -4.90 -7.57
C THR A 37 18.41 -4.92 -6.77
N LEU A 38 19.54 -4.54 -7.40
CA LEU A 38 20.86 -4.49 -6.78
C LEU A 38 20.90 -3.68 -5.47
N ASP A 39 20.10 -2.62 -5.40
CA ASP A 39 20.02 -1.71 -4.24
C ASP A 39 18.93 -2.09 -3.22
N GLY A 40 18.45 -3.34 -3.28
CA GLY A 40 17.46 -3.88 -2.33
C GLY A 40 16.06 -3.27 -2.47
N ARG A 41 15.79 -2.56 -3.57
CA ARG A 41 14.45 -2.08 -3.90
C ARG A 41 13.70 -3.13 -4.71
N TRP A 42 12.38 -3.01 -4.75
CA TRP A 42 11.53 -3.95 -5.45
C TRP A 42 10.80 -3.28 -6.59
N LEU A 43 10.79 -3.95 -7.74
CA LEU A 43 10.02 -3.53 -8.92
C LEU A 43 8.84 -4.47 -9.10
N GLN A 44 7.62 -3.92 -9.09
CA GLN A 44 6.40 -4.68 -9.36
C GLN A 44 6.12 -4.68 -10.86
N PHE A 45 6.12 -5.86 -11.45
CA PHE A 45 5.70 -6.07 -12.83
C PHE A 45 4.18 -6.24 -12.87
N ASN A 46 3.52 -5.53 -13.79
CA ASN A 46 2.06 -5.54 -13.97
C ASN A 46 1.67 -5.79 -15.43
N MET A 47 2.40 -6.69 -16.10
CA MET A 47 2.20 -6.98 -17.51
C MET A 47 1.20 -8.12 -17.68
N ILE A 48 -0.07 -7.77 -17.88
CA ILE A 48 -1.14 -8.71 -18.09
C ILE A 48 -1.21 -9.03 -19.60
N ARG A 49 -1.02 -10.31 -19.94
CA ARG A 49 -1.30 -10.93 -21.24
C ARG A 49 -1.16 -10.02 -22.46
N ASN A 50 0.04 -9.52 -22.70
CA ASN A 50 0.35 -8.76 -23.90
C ASN A 50 1.71 -9.21 -24.44
N GLU A 51 1.69 -9.92 -25.57
CA GLU A 51 2.89 -10.48 -26.22
C GLU A 51 3.86 -9.38 -26.67
N ASP A 52 3.33 -8.22 -27.07
CA ASP A 52 4.17 -7.09 -27.48
C ASP A 52 4.96 -6.53 -26.29
N LEU A 53 4.31 -6.37 -25.12
CA LEU A 53 4.98 -5.90 -23.91
C LEU A 53 6.04 -6.87 -23.40
N GLN A 54 5.82 -8.16 -23.58
CA GLN A 54 6.80 -9.18 -23.23
C GLN A 54 8.05 -9.08 -24.09
N SER A 55 7.87 -9.01 -25.40
CA SER A 55 8.99 -8.86 -26.34
C SER A 55 9.76 -7.57 -26.06
N LEU A 56 9.04 -6.47 -25.81
CA LEU A 56 9.63 -5.20 -25.42
C LEU A 56 10.39 -5.28 -24.09
N LEU A 57 9.89 -6.04 -23.11
CA LEU A 57 10.60 -6.25 -21.85
C LEU A 57 11.95 -6.93 -22.07
N PHE A 58 11.98 -8.02 -22.82
CA PHE A 58 13.22 -8.76 -23.06
C PHE A 58 14.23 -7.92 -23.84
N VAL A 59 13.76 -7.10 -24.80
CA VAL A 59 14.60 -6.11 -25.48
C VAL A 59 15.10 -5.04 -24.51
N ALA A 60 14.25 -4.48 -23.68
CA ALA A 60 14.60 -3.46 -22.69
C ALA A 60 15.63 -3.98 -21.65
N MET A 61 15.56 -5.26 -21.33
CA MET A 61 16.48 -5.93 -20.40
C MET A 61 17.77 -6.43 -21.11
N GLU A 62 17.94 -6.19 -22.42
CA GLU A 62 19.05 -6.70 -23.20
C GLU A 62 19.21 -8.24 -23.07
N ALA A 63 18.09 -8.96 -23.06
CA ALA A 63 18.01 -10.41 -22.87
C ALA A 63 17.47 -11.13 -24.13
N PRO A 64 18.18 -11.08 -25.26
CA PRO A 64 17.72 -11.68 -26.51
C PRO A 64 17.61 -13.22 -26.43
N GLU A 65 18.32 -13.84 -25.51
CA GLU A 65 18.24 -15.26 -25.25
C GLU A 65 16.86 -15.69 -24.72
N LEU A 66 16.16 -14.82 -24.01
CA LEU A 66 14.80 -15.08 -23.54
C LEU A 66 13.78 -15.04 -24.68
N LEU A 67 14.01 -14.17 -25.69
CA LEU A 67 13.20 -14.13 -26.91
C LEU A 67 13.37 -15.38 -27.76
N ALA A 68 14.59 -15.92 -27.80
CA ALA A 68 14.93 -17.08 -28.62
C ALA A 68 14.58 -18.41 -27.94
N ASP A 69 14.28 -18.40 -26.66
CA ASP A 69 14.00 -19.62 -25.89
C ASP A 69 12.59 -20.17 -26.21
N PRO A 70 12.48 -21.38 -26.78
CA PRO A 70 11.21 -21.96 -27.15
C PRO A 70 10.26 -22.18 -25.96
N ARG A 71 10.79 -22.24 -24.72
CA ARG A 71 10.00 -22.38 -23.50
C ARG A 71 9.20 -21.11 -23.15
N PHE A 72 9.53 -19.98 -23.78
CA PHE A 72 8.89 -18.68 -23.55
C PHE A 72 8.24 -18.15 -24.84
N SER A 73 8.04 -18.99 -25.87
CA SER A 73 7.55 -18.58 -27.19
C SER A 73 6.02 -18.33 -27.23
N SER A 74 5.27 -18.76 -26.22
CA SER A 74 3.84 -18.45 -26.06
C SER A 74 3.49 -18.18 -24.59
N GLN A 75 2.32 -17.57 -24.35
CA GLN A 75 1.84 -17.30 -23.00
C GLN A 75 1.61 -18.56 -22.17
N GLU A 76 1.11 -19.63 -22.81
CA GLU A 76 0.92 -20.92 -22.17
C GLU A 76 2.26 -21.51 -21.72
N LEU A 77 3.24 -21.54 -22.60
CA LEU A 77 4.58 -22.05 -22.30
C LEU A 77 5.30 -21.21 -21.23
N MET A 78 5.12 -19.90 -21.26
CA MET A 78 5.65 -19.04 -20.19
C MET A 78 4.97 -19.28 -18.85
N PHE A 79 3.67 -19.55 -18.85
CA PHE A 79 2.97 -19.89 -17.60
C PHE A 79 3.40 -21.24 -17.07
N GLU A 80 3.57 -22.25 -17.94
CA GLU A 80 4.11 -23.56 -17.56
C GLU A 80 5.52 -23.45 -16.99
N ASN A 81 6.36 -22.59 -17.60
CA ASN A 81 7.75 -22.38 -17.20
C ASN A 81 7.94 -21.11 -16.32
N ARG A 82 6.89 -20.62 -15.65
CA ARG A 82 6.89 -19.35 -14.93
C ARG A 82 7.94 -19.25 -13.83
N GLU A 83 8.28 -20.37 -13.18
CA GLU A 83 9.32 -20.39 -12.15
C GLU A 83 10.70 -20.17 -12.78
N LEU A 84 10.97 -20.87 -13.87
CA LEU A 84 12.23 -20.72 -14.60
C LEU A 84 12.39 -19.31 -15.15
N LEU A 85 11.33 -18.76 -15.78
CA LEU A 85 11.33 -17.39 -16.28
C LEU A 85 11.53 -16.38 -15.15
N GLY A 86 10.82 -16.55 -14.03
CA GLY A 86 10.98 -15.70 -12.85
C GLY A 86 12.42 -15.68 -12.32
N LEU A 87 13.08 -16.83 -12.26
CA LEU A 87 14.49 -16.92 -11.86
C LEU A 87 15.44 -16.22 -12.84
N GLN A 88 15.17 -16.31 -14.16
CA GLN A 88 15.97 -15.61 -15.16
C GLN A 88 15.79 -14.09 -15.07
N LEU A 89 14.56 -13.62 -14.93
CA LEU A 89 14.27 -12.20 -14.74
C LEU A 89 14.92 -11.66 -13.47
N GLN A 90 14.83 -12.39 -12.34
CA GLN A 90 15.47 -11.99 -11.08
C GLN A 90 16.99 -11.82 -11.25
N LYS A 91 17.66 -12.78 -11.91
CA LYS A 91 19.10 -12.70 -12.15
C LYS A 91 19.53 -11.48 -12.98
N ILE A 92 18.67 -11.02 -13.88
CA ILE A 92 18.95 -9.83 -14.68
C ILE A 92 18.67 -8.57 -13.86
N ILE A 93 17.52 -8.52 -13.18
CA ILE A 93 17.07 -7.34 -12.41
C ILE A 93 18.04 -7.03 -11.27
N GLU A 94 18.54 -8.02 -10.57
CA GLU A 94 19.48 -7.83 -9.44
C GLU A 94 20.86 -7.25 -9.83
N GLN A 95 21.15 -7.14 -11.13
CA GLN A 95 22.44 -6.60 -11.60
C GLN A 95 22.49 -5.08 -11.61
N LYS A 96 21.37 -4.39 -11.54
CA LYS A 96 21.27 -2.93 -11.62
C LYS A 96 20.34 -2.39 -10.50
N ALA A 97 20.58 -1.13 -10.15
CA ALA A 97 19.72 -0.42 -9.20
C ALA A 97 18.33 -0.11 -9.78
N ALA A 98 17.33 0.02 -8.92
CA ALA A 98 15.95 0.29 -9.33
C ALA A 98 15.80 1.50 -10.24
N LYS A 99 16.51 2.60 -9.94
CA LYS A 99 16.49 3.82 -10.75
C LYS A 99 16.90 3.57 -12.19
N HIS A 100 17.92 2.74 -12.43
CA HIS A 100 18.37 2.37 -13.77
C HIS A 100 17.26 1.67 -14.56
N TRP A 101 16.65 0.66 -13.94
CA TRP A 101 15.57 -0.10 -14.56
C TRP A 101 14.34 0.74 -14.85
N LEU A 102 13.93 1.60 -13.90
CA LEU A 102 12.78 2.48 -14.10
C LEU A 102 12.96 3.40 -15.31
N GLN A 103 14.14 3.99 -15.49
CA GLN A 103 14.42 4.84 -16.65
C GLN A 103 14.29 4.07 -17.98
N ILE A 104 14.81 2.84 -18.03
CA ILE A 104 14.70 1.97 -19.21
C ILE A 104 13.23 1.60 -19.43
N PHE A 105 12.56 1.05 -18.44
CA PHE A 105 11.19 0.58 -18.57
C PHE A 105 10.21 1.69 -18.94
N GLU A 106 10.40 2.89 -18.40
CA GLU A 106 9.63 4.08 -18.78
C GLU A 106 9.84 4.45 -20.25
N SER A 107 11.08 4.41 -20.74
CA SER A 107 11.40 4.71 -22.14
C SER A 107 10.76 3.73 -23.14
N PHE A 108 10.50 2.51 -22.71
CA PHE A 108 9.80 1.48 -23.48
C PHE A 108 8.27 1.45 -23.21
N GLY A 109 7.76 2.29 -22.31
CA GLY A 109 6.34 2.31 -21.95
C GLY A 109 5.86 1.06 -21.19
N LEU A 110 6.77 0.39 -20.48
CA LEU A 110 6.45 -0.84 -19.74
C LEU A 110 5.77 -0.52 -18.41
N PRO A 111 4.65 -1.19 -18.07
CA PRO A 111 3.90 -0.96 -16.81
C PRO A 111 4.58 -1.63 -15.60
N ILE A 112 5.76 -1.13 -15.27
CA ILE A 112 6.57 -1.61 -14.15
C ILE A 112 6.77 -0.45 -13.19
N ASN A 113 6.47 -0.69 -11.91
CA ASN A 113 6.50 0.35 -10.89
C ASN A 113 7.44 -0.02 -9.75
N LEU A 114 8.02 1.00 -9.13
CA LEU A 114 8.76 0.83 -7.90
C LEU A 114 7.79 0.52 -6.75
N VAL A 115 8.09 -0.49 -5.97
CA VAL A 115 7.41 -0.73 -4.70
C VAL A 115 7.90 0.33 -3.70
N ALA A 116 7.00 1.22 -3.31
CA ALA A 116 7.32 2.29 -2.37
C ALA A 116 7.54 1.71 -0.96
N LEU A 117 8.49 2.30 -0.24
CA LEU A 117 8.66 2.05 1.18
C LEU A 117 7.62 2.85 1.98
N VAL A 118 7.23 2.32 3.14
CA VAL A 118 6.25 3.00 4.01
C VAL A 118 6.75 4.38 4.42
N GLU A 119 8.05 4.51 4.66
CA GLU A 119 8.72 5.76 5.05
C GLU A 119 8.66 6.84 3.97
N GLU A 120 8.53 6.47 2.72
CA GLU A 120 8.41 7.40 1.59
C GLU A 120 7.04 8.07 1.53
N SER A 121 6.00 7.44 2.11
CA SER A 121 4.61 7.91 2.05
C SER A 121 4.42 9.33 2.60
N LYS A 122 5.20 9.71 3.62
CA LYS A 122 5.15 11.05 4.21
C LYS A 122 5.58 12.18 3.27
N ASN A 123 6.35 11.85 2.22
CA ASN A 123 6.87 12.78 1.23
C ASN A 123 6.30 12.52 -0.18
N ASP A 124 5.43 11.53 -0.32
CA ASP A 124 4.81 11.19 -1.61
C ASP A 124 3.88 12.33 -2.06
N PRO A 125 4.12 12.91 -3.25
CA PRO A 125 3.31 14.03 -3.73
C PRO A 125 1.82 13.72 -3.83
N GLN A 126 1.46 12.48 -4.21
CA GLN A 126 0.06 12.06 -4.35
C GLN A 126 -0.61 11.93 -2.97
N VAL A 127 0.11 11.40 -1.98
CA VAL A 127 -0.36 11.30 -0.59
C VAL A 127 -0.60 12.69 0.00
N LEU A 128 0.32 13.62 -0.24
CA LEU A 128 0.22 15.00 0.23
C LEU A 128 -0.89 15.78 -0.47
N GLN A 129 -0.97 15.69 -1.79
CA GLN A 129 -1.99 16.39 -2.59
C GLN A 129 -3.41 15.92 -2.24
N ASN A 130 -3.59 14.65 -1.94
CA ASN A 130 -4.87 14.10 -1.53
C ASN A 130 -5.17 14.28 -0.03
N HIS A 131 -4.33 14.99 0.70
CA HIS A 131 -4.49 15.21 2.13
C HIS A 131 -4.66 13.90 2.92
N MET A 132 -3.93 12.86 2.51
CA MET A 132 -3.95 11.57 3.19
C MET A 132 -3.12 11.57 4.47
N VAL A 133 -2.20 12.53 4.60
CA VAL A 133 -1.46 12.85 5.81
C VAL A 133 -1.62 14.34 6.10
N VAL A 134 -1.79 14.68 7.37
CA VAL A 134 -2.01 16.06 7.83
C VAL A 134 -1.21 16.34 9.09
N VAL A 135 -0.88 17.61 9.27
CA VAL A 135 -0.34 18.10 10.54
C VAL A 135 -1.51 18.23 11.53
N PRO A 136 -1.47 17.55 12.68
CA PRO A 136 -2.54 17.67 13.66
C PRO A 136 -2.63 19.11 14.20
N LYS A 137 -3.83 19.62 14.37
CA LYS A 137 -4.09 20.93 14.99
C LYS A 137 -4.22 20.87 16.50
N ASP A 138 -4.48 19.68 17.04
CA ASP A 138 -4.60 19.46 18.49
C ASP A 138 -3.18 19.34 19.09
N GLU A 139 -2.82 20.28 19.93
CA GLU A 139 -1.49 20.37 20.57
C GLU A 139 -1.16 19.18 21.49
N ARG A 140 -2.18 18.41 21.89
CA ARG A 140 -1.99 17.17 22.66
C ARG A 140 -1.38 16.06 21.80
N ILE A 141 -1.56 16.11 20.48
CA ILE A 141 -0.99 15.17 19.54
C ILE A 141 0.47 15.56 19.27
N LYS A 142 1.41 14.73 19.70
CA LYS A 142 2.84 15.00 19.55
C LYS A 142 3.47 14.42 18.28
N THR A 143 2.70 13.69 17.49
CA THR A 143 3.17 13.15 16.20
C THR A 143 3.18 14.26 15.15
N PRO A 144 4.26 14.43 14.37
CA PRO A 144 4.37 15.53 13.40
C PRO A 144 3.38 15.42 12.24
N LEU A 145 3.04 14.19 11.85
CA LEU A 145 2.07 13.87 10.80
C LEU A 145 1.15 12.75 11.28
N ILE A 146 -0.10 12.81 10.90
CA ILE A 146 -1.08 11.76 11.17
C ILE A 146 -1.81 11.37 9.89
N ILE A 147 -2.13 10.10 9.75
CA ILE A 147 -2.91 9.61 8.63
C ILE A 147 -4.36 10.04 8.82
N GLU A 148 -4.91 10.66 7.81
CA GLU A 148 -6.31 11.05 7.79
C GLU A 148 -7.16 10.04 7.02
N HIS A 149 -8.46 9.95 7.35
CA HIS A 149 -9.35 9.04 6.64
C HIS A 149 -9.55 9.46 5.16
N PRO A 150 -9.67 8.50 4.22
CA PRO A 150 -9.72 8.80 2.78
C PRO A 150 -11.10 9.30 2.31
N ILE A 151 -12.12 9.24 3.17
CA ILE A 151 -13.50 9.58 2.78
C ILE A 151 -13.63 11.10 2.63
N GLN A 152 -14.12 11.53 1.47
CA GLN A 152 -14.49 12.91 1.18
C GLN A 152 -15.96 12.95 0.82
N ILE A 153 -16.74 13.81 1.48
CA ILE A 153 -18.16 13.97 1.25
C ILE A 153 -18.39 15.39 0.71
N SER A 154 -19.06 15.49 -0.42
CA SER A 154 -19.42 16.81 -0.99
C SER A 154 -20.27 17.58 0.02
N ASN A 155 -19.98 18.86 0.18
CA ASN A 155 -20.70 19.77 1.10
C ASN A 155 -20.54 19.48 2.61
N VAL A 156 -19.65 18.59 3.01
CA VAL A 156 -19.30 18.35 4.42
C VAL A 156 -17.83 18.74 4.62
N GLN A 157 -17.60 19.67 5.53
CA GLN A 157 -16.24 20.04 5.90
C GLN A 157 -15.62 18.87 6.69
N LYS A 158 -14.46 18.42 6.26
CA LYS A 158 -13.72 17.37 6.95
C LYS A 158 -13.18 17.89 8.28
N VAL A 159 -13.47 17.18 9.35
CA VAL A 159 -12.92 17.46 10.67
C VAL A 159 -11.55 16.82 10.77
N GLY A 160 -10.53 17.60 11.09
CA GLY A 160 -9.18 17.11 11.28
C GLY A 160 -9.05 16.21 12.53
N PRO A 161 -7.98 15.43 12.62
CA PRO A 161 -7.77 14.53 13.75
C PRO A 161 -7.57 15.30 15.06
N THR A 162 -8.28 14.86 16.09
CA THR A 162 -8.16 15.33 17.47
C THR A 162 -7.74 14.18 18.39
N CYS A 163 -7.23 14.49 19.58
CA CYS A 163 -7.01 13.48 20.60
C CYS A 163 -8.30 12.81 21.04
N ALA A 164 -8.22 11.55 21.36
CA ALA A 164 -9.32 10.90 22.08
C ALA A 164 -9.54 11.62 23.42
N PRO A 165 -10.82 11.81 23.85
CA PRO A 165 -11.12 12.44 25.12
C PRO A 165 -10.59 11.59 26.29
N GLY A 166 -10.17 12.27 27.35
CA GLY A 166 -9.89 11.64 28.61
C GLY A 166 -11.16 11.13 29.30
N LEU A 167 -10.98 10.28 30.28
CA LEU A 167 -12.13 9.79 31.08
C LEU A 167 -12.85 10.96 31.75
N GLY A 168 -14.14 11.11 31.44
CA GLY A 168 -14.97 12.17 32.00
C GLY A 168 -14.76 13.57 31.40
N GLU A 169 -13.92 13.75 30.38
CA GLU A 169 -13.59 15.05 29.79
C GLU A 169 -14.84 15.82 29.32
N HIS A 170 -15.84 15.13 28.79
CA HIS A 170 -17.09 15.73 28.30
C HIS A 170 -18.30 15.49 29.20
N THR A 171 -18.13 15.04 30.44
CA THR A 171 -19.25 14.69 31.33
C THR A 171 -20.19 15.89 31.56
N GLU A 172 -19.65 17.07 31.82
CA GLU A 172 -20.46 18.28 32.07
C GLU A 172 -21.20 18.72 30.79
N GLU A 173 -20.54 18.69 29.65
CA GLU A 173 -21.13 19.03 28.34
C GLU A 173 -22.30 18.10 28.00
N VAL A 174 -22.08 16.78 28.12
CA VAL A 174 -23.14 15.77 27.88
C VAL A 174 -24.31 15.91 28.82
N LEU A 175 -24.06 16.17 30.10
CA LEU A 175 -25.16 16.37 31.07
C LEU A 175 -25.91 17.67 30.82
N ALA A 176 -25.23 18.76 30.43
CA ALA A 176 -25.87 20.00 30.03
C ALA A 176 -26.78 19.81 28.81
N ASP A 177 -26.31 19.08 27.78
CA ASP A 177 -27.11 18.75 26.60
C ASP A 177 -28.33 17.89 26.92
N LEU A 178 -28.28 17.10 28.00
CA LEU A 178 -29.40 16.33 28.52
C LEU A 178 -30.35 17.17 29.42
N GLY A 179 -30.02 18.46 29.63
CA GLY A 179 -30.85 19.39 30.38
C GLY A 179 -30.56 19.47 31.87
N TYR A 180 -29.46 18.87 32.37
CA TYR A 180 -29.06 19.02 33.77
C TYR A 180 -28.49 20.43 33.99
N THR A 181 -28.87 21.03 35.14
CA THR A 181 -28.29 22.29 35.57
C THR A 181 -26.91 22.12 36.19
N VAL A 182 -26.14 23.20 36.25
CA VAL A 182 -24.79 23.19 36.87
C VAL A 182 -24.86 22.70 38.33
N GLU A 183 -25.91 23.08 39.05
CA GLU A 183 -26.14 22.69 40.45
C GLU A 183 -26.40 21.17 40.57
N GLU A 184 -27.18 20.61 39.65
CA GLU A 184 -27.45 19.17 39.62
C GLU A 184 -26.21 18.37 39.29
N VAL A 185 -25.40 18.82 38.32
CA VAL A 185 -24.10 18.21 37.97
C VAL A 185 -23.15 18.24 39.16
N ALA A 186 -23.05 19.38 39.86
CA ALA A 186 -22.24 19.49 41.09
C ALA A 186 -22.70 18.55 42.18
N MET A 187 -24.02 18.34 42.33
CA MET A 187 -24.56 17.40 43.28
C MET A 187 -24.25 15.95 42.93
N LEU A 188 -24.36 15.56 41.65
CA LEU A 188 -24.00 14.22 41.18
C LEU A 188 -22.51 13.92 41.45
N ARG A 189 -21.63 14.91 41.21
CA ARG A 189 -20.20 14.81 41.52
C ARG A 189 -19.95 14.62 43.03
N LYS A 190 -20.67 15.40 43.88
CA LYS A 190 -20.53 15.29 45.35
C LYS A 190 -20.99 13.91 45.87
N LEU A 191 -21.96 13.30 45.20
CA LEU A 191 -22.50 11.97 45.54
C LEU A 191 -21.64 10.84 44.97
N GLY A 192 -20.58 11.14 44.19
CA GLY A 192 -19.72 10.13 43.58
C GLY A 192 -20.41 9.34 42.46
N VAL A 193 -21.43 9.90 41.84
CA VAL A 193 -22.11 9.30 40.67
C VAL A 193 -21.32 9.55 39.39
N ILE A 194 -20.65 10.69 39.32
CA ILE A 194 -19.77 11.10 38.20
C ILE A 194 -18.43 11.61 38.71
#